data_c8d8e3d83bc91ecb234b3ee76849efb0
#
_entry.id   c8d8e3d83bc91ecb234b3ee76849efb0
#
_cell.length_a   1.000
_cell.length_b   1.000
_cell.length_c   1.000
_cell.angle_alpha   90.00
_cell.angle_beta   90.00
_cell.angle_gamma   90.00
#
_symmetry.space_group_name_H-M   'P 1'
#
loop_
_entity.id
_entity.type
_entity.pdbx_description
1 polymer ?
#
loop_
_entity_poly.entity_id
_entity_poly.type
_entity_poly.pdbx_seq_one_letter_code
_entity_poly.pdbx_strand_id
1 'polypeptide(L)'
;MLKTLKYYKIGAILLALFLTLPIFGIFAELFYILFQNFNTSNLAEISSIKENLSHFFDYLFLKFIKDTLIVSIGVLLLSLILGVSSAYLMANYNFYFCRILEKLLILPLAIPAYILAFVYVGIMDFQGFFHEVFGFRIDFFNHYGVIFVLGISLYPYIYLFAKTAFKSEAIEAYEVAKIMKYSEFRIFTRVALLSARSAIFSGALLVLMETLSDYGASAYLGVDTFSAGIFKLWYDLNDSYSSSILSGILMIFVFLIMYIDYYYKNKHHYSFNQNLTLFIKKRKLSHIKQILACFYCFIIALLGFILPFIWLVYWGLKDFKLFEAEFYIISFQTIILAFITALITTLLAYFLMFSSRIIKNNFFSLCILKLSSLGYSIPAAALGISMIVLFVFLDKIFHLNLLGTSLIILVFAYIIRFLASAIYSLEGGYNKIHLNTDEASLNLRPSYLILFFKIHTPLMKHFLFLAFIIVFIDTIKELPLSRILAPFGFETLSVKAFWFASDERIYDAALPSLLIVLLSLIVVIWMDKITRKDDVRN
;
A
#
# COMPACT_ATOMS: atom_id res chain seq x y z
N MET A 1 -18.15 25.80 25.67
CA MET A 1 -17.70 24.41 25.51
C MET A 1 -18.57 23.59 24.53
N LEU A 2 -19.90 23.49 24.72
CA LEU A 2 -20.78 22.77 23.78
C LEU A 2 -20.81 23.36 22.36
N LYS A 3 -20.77 24.69 22.20
CA LYS A 3 -20.69 25.35 20.88
C LYS A 3 -19.40 25.01 20.12
N THR A 4 -18.26 25.00 20.79
CA THR A 4 -16.96 24.67 20.18
C THR A 4 -16.90 23.20 19.75
N LEU A 5 -17.45 22.26 20.55
CA LEU A 5 -17.57 20.84 20.18
C LEU A 5 -18.38 20.65 18.89
N LYS A 6 -19.46 21.42 18.72
CA LYS A 6 -20.29 21.38 17.50
C LYS A 6 -19.48 21.78 16.26
N TYR A 7 -18.62 22.80 16.35
CA TYR A 7 -17.77 23.21 15.23
C TYR A 7 -16.73 22.15 14.86
N TYR A 8 -16.06 21.52 15.85
CA TYR A 8 -15.15 20.42 15.58
C TYR A 8 -15.85 19.24 14.89
N LYS A 9 -17.04 18.87 15.35
CA LYS A 9 -17.85 17.81 14.75
C LYS A 9 -18.21 18.12 13.30
N ILE A 10 -18.76 19.30 13.05
CA ILE A 10 -19.17 19.72 11.71
C ILE A 10 -17.93 19.81 10.79
N GLY A 11 -16.85 20.44 11.24
CA GLY A 11 -15.62 20.57 10.46
C GLY A 11 -15.01 19.21 10.10
N ALA A 12 -14.96 18.27 11.03
CA ALA A 12 -14.43 16.93 10.75
C ALA A 12 -15.30 16.13 9.78
N ILE A 13 -16.64 16.24 9.89
CA ILE A 13 -17.56 15.58 8.96
C ILE A 13 -17.45 16.19 7.56
N LEU A 14 -17.46 17.53 7.45
CA LEU A 14 -17.30 18.20 6.15
C LEU A 14 -15.97 17.88 5.50
N LEU A 15 -14.89 17.84 6.27
CA LEU A 15 -13.57 17.45 5.77
C LEU A 15 -13.58 15.99 5.28
N ALA A 16 -14.11 15.06 6.06
CA ALA A 16 -14.23 13.65 5.65
C ALA A 16 -15.06 13.50 4.37
N LEU A 17 -16.18 14.19 4.26
CA LEU A 17 -17.01 14.19 3.05
C LEU A 17 -16.26 14.82 1.85
N PHE A 18 -15.57 15.93 2.04
CA PHE A 18 -14.79 16.57 0.98
C PHE A 18 -13.69 15.64 0.44
N LEU A 19 -13.01 14.91 1.31
CA LEU A 19 -11.98 13.94 0.91
C LEU A 19 -12.56 12.70 0.21
N THR A 20 -13.87 12.43 0.35
CA THR A 20 -14.53 11.32 -0.37
C THR A 20 -15.18 11.75 -1.69
N LEU A 21 -15.26 13.06 -1.99
CA LEU A 21 -15.88 13.56 -3.23
C LEU A 21 -15.36 12.89 -4.53
N PRO A 22 -14.04 12.71 -4.73
CA PRO A 22 -13.55 12.07 -5.94
C PRO A 22 -14.05 10.63 -6.11
N ILE A 23 -14.26 9.91 -5.01
CA ILE A 23 -14.78 8.55 -5.04
C ILE A 23 -16.17 8.51 -5.67
N PHE A 24 -17.02 9.48 -5.30
CA PHE A 24 -18.35 9.61 -5.89
C PHE A 24 -18.31 10.14 -7.33
N GLY A 25 -17.24 10.84 -7.73
CA GLY A 25 -17.07 11.35 -9.08
C GLY A 25 -17.14 10.25 -10.15
N ILE A 26 -16.44 9.13 -9.97
CA ILE A 26 -16.50 7.98 -10.89
C ILE A 26 -17.92 7.41 -10.99
N PHE A 27 -18.59 7.22 -9.86
CA PHE A 27 -19.95 6.68 -9.88
C PHE A 27 -20.94 7.65 -10.54
N ALA A 28 -20.76 8.96 -10.33
CA ALA A 28 -21.55 9.98 -11.00
C ALA A 28 -21.30 9.97 -12.52
N GLU A 29 -20.06 9.80 -12.97
CA GLU A 29 -19.71 9.65 -14.37
C GLU A 29 -20.30 8.37 -14.99
N LEU A 30 -20.18 7.24 -14.31
CA LEU A 30 -20.80 5.99 -14.75
C LEU A 30 -22.32 6.16 -14.93
N PHE A 31 -22.96 6.81 -13.96
CA PHE A 31 -24.37 7.11 -14.05
C PHE A 31 -24.67 8.03 -15.23
N TYR A 32 -23.87 9.09 -15.42
CA TYR A 32 -24.00 10.00 -16.55
C TYR A 32 -23.83 9.28 -17.89
N ILE A 33 -22.81 8.43 -18.05
CA ILE A 33 -22.59 7.62 -19.26
C ILE A 33 -23.80 6.71 -19.55
N LEU A 34 -24.34 6.04 -18.51
CA LEU A 34 -25.49 5.16 -18.66
C LEU A 34 -26.79 5.92 -19.06
N PHE A 35 -26.95 7.16 -18.58
CA PHE A 35 -28.13 7.97 -18.87
C PHE A 35 -27.99 8.85 -20.13
N GLN A 36 -26.78 9.25 -20.51
CA GLN A 36 -26.54 10.07 -21.70
C GLN A 36 -26.89 9.31 -22.99
N ASN A 37 -26.79 8.00 -23.01
CA ASN A 37 -27.21 7.15 -24.14
C ASN A 37 -28.70 7.33 -24.53
N PHE A 38 -29.48 8.05 -23.73
CA PHE A 38 -30.91 8.30 -24.00
C PHE A 38 -31.24 9.71 -24.49
N ASN A 39 -30.31 10.70 -24.40
CA ASN A 39 -30.73 12.11 -24.52
C ASN A 39 -29.86 13.02 -25.42
N THR A 40 -28.84 12.54 -26.13
CA THR A 40 -27.95 13.42 -26.91
C THR A 40 -28.34 13.51 -28.38
N SER A 41 -28.33 14.74 -28.92
CA SER A 41 -28.67 15.08 -30.32
C SER A 41 -27.52 14.79 -31.33
N ASN A 42 -26.31 14.40 -30.88
CA ASN A 42 -25.16 14.13 -31.75
C ASN A 42 -25.00 12.64 -32.06
N LEU A 43 -25.66 12.18 -33.13
CA LEU A 43 -25.64 10.77 -33.58
C LEU A 43 -24.24 10.23 -33.86
N ALA A 44 -23.31 11.07 -34.34
CA ALA A 44 -21.94 10.65 -34.66
C ALA A 44 -21.08 10.37 -33.42
N GLU A 45 -21.17 11.19 -32.37
CA GLU A 45 -20.49 10.95 -31.09
C GLU A 45 -21.03 9.70 -30.37
N ILE A 46 -22.34 9.52 -30.41
CA ILE A 46 -23.00 8.33 -29.81
C ILE A 46 -22.57 7.06 -30.54
N SER A 47 -22.44 7.09 -31.87
CA SER A 47 -22.01 5.91 -32.63
C SER A 47 -20.57 5.51 -32.31
N SER A 48 -19.64 6.48 -32.19
CA SER A 48 -18.23 6.19 -31.83
C SER A 48 -18.10 5.67 -30.41
N ILE A 49 -18.81 6.24 -29.42
CA ILE A 49 -18.82 5.74 -28.03
C ILE A 49 -19.38 4.32 -27.98
N LYS A 50 -20.44 4.04 -28.71
CA LYS A 50 -21.06 2.70 -28.75
C LYS A 50 -20.14 1.67 -29.40
N GLU A 51 -19.43 2.05 -30.44
CA GLU A 51 -18.44 1.20 -31.12
C GLU A 51 -17.26 0.88 -30.19
N ASN A 52 -16.68 1.88 -29.50
CA ASN A 52 -15.61 1.70 -28.54
C ASN A 52 -16.06 0.82 -27.36
N LEU A 53 -17.27 1.04 -26.82
CA LEU A 53 -17.81 0.21 -25.75
C LEU A 53 -18.08 -1.22 -26.21
N SER A 54 -18.59 -1.44 -27.43
CA SER A 54 -18.78 -2.81 -27.93
C SER A 54 -17.42 -3.52 -28.10
N HIS A 55 -16.44 -2.84 -28.68
CA HIS A 55 -15.07 -3.36 -28.79
C HIS A 55 -14.47 -3.69 -27.42
N PHE A 56 -14.64 -2.81 -26.44
CA PHE A 56 -14.16 -3.04 -25.07
C PHE A 56 -14.79 -4.29 -24.46
N PHE A 57 -16.11 -4.43 -24.50
CA PHE A 57 -16.80 -5.57 -23.89
C PHE A 57 -16.56 -6.88 -24.64
N ASP A 58 -16.48 -6.84 -25.98
CA ASP A 58 -16.33 -8.05 -26.82
C ASP A 58 -14.91 -8.61 -26.77
N TYR A 59 -13.87 -7.76 -26.70
CA TYR A 59 -12.48 -8.20 -26.87
C TYR A 59 -11.59 -7.97 -25.64
N LEU A 60 -11.76 -6.88 -24.89
CA LEU A 60 -10.81 -6.47 -23.86
C LEU A 60 -11.25 -6.84 -22.45
N PHE A 61 -12.53 -6.69 -22.14
CA PHE A 61 -13.05 -6.82 -20.78
C PHE A 61 -12.79 -8.20 -20.16
N LEU A 62 -13.10 -9.27 -20.89
CA LEU A 62 -12.86 -10.64 -20.42
C LEU A 62 -11.37 -10.94 -20.23
N LYS A 63 -10.51 -10.36 -21.08
CA LYS A 63 -9.05 -10.47 -20.95
C LYS A 63 -8.58 -9.81 -19.65
N PHE A 64 -9.00 -8.58 -19.37
CA PHE A 64 -8.65 -7.86 -18.14
C PHE A 64 -9.11 -8.61 -16.87
N ILE A 65 -10.32 -9.19 -16.89
CA ILE A 65 -10.82 -10.03 -15.79
C ILE A 65 -9.92 -11.25 -15.60
N LYS A 66 -9.66 -11.98 -16.66
CA LYS A 66 -8.87 -13.22 -16.63
C LYS A 66 -7.45 -12.94 -16.10
N ASP A 67 -6.78 -11.95 -16.65
CA ASP A 67 -5.41 -11.61 -16.29
C ASP A 67 -5.34 -11.12 -14.83
N THR A 68 -6.28 -10.29 -14.41
CA THR A 68 -6.37 -9.84 -13.01
C THR A 68 -6.59 -11.00 -12.04
N LEU A 69 -7.48 -11.94 -12.36
CA LEU A 69 -7.76 -13.10 -11.51
C LEU A 69 -6.55 -14.04 -11.42
N ILE A 70 -5.89 -14.34 -12.55
CA ILE A 70 -4.68 -15.18 -12.57
C ILE A 70 -3.59 -14.56 -11.70
N VAL A 71 -3.31 -13.26 -11.89
CA VAL A 71 -2.29 -12.56 -11.12
C VAL A 71 -2.67 -12.49 -9.64
N SER A 72 -3.90 -12.09 -9.32
CA SER A 72 -4.34 -11.94 -7.92
C SER A 72 -4.30 -13.25 -7.15
N ILE A 73 -4.78 -14.34 -7.73
CA ILE A 73 -4.74 -15.67 -7.11
C ILE A 73 -3.30 -16.16 -6.97
N GLY A 74 -2.49 -16.01 -8.03
CA GLY A 74 -1.09 -16.44 -8.04
C GLY A 74 -0.24 -15.71 -7.00
N VAL A 75 -0.36 -14.38 -6.95
CA VAL A 75 0.32 -13.52 -5.95
C VAL A 75 -0.11 -13.88 -4.54
N LEU A 76 -1.43 -14.05 -4.31
CA LEU A 76 -1.96 -14.43 -3.01
C LEU A 76 -1.39 -15.78 -2.54
N LEU A 77 -1.40 -16.79 -3.39
CA LEU A 77 -0.87 -18.11 -3.05
C LEU A 77 0.63 -18.07 -2.74
N LEU A 78 1.42 -17.41 -3.58
CA LEU A 78 2.87 -17.27 -3.37
C LEU A 78 3.16 -16.49 -2.07
N SER A 79 2.48 -15.38 -1.85
CA SER A 79 2.64 -14.56 -0.64
C SER A 79 2.20 -15.29 0.63
N LEU A 80 1.15 -16.13 0.58
CA LEU A 80 0.74 -16.99 1.70
C LEU A 80 1.81 -18.03 2.02
N ILE A 81 2.35 -18.71 1.02
CA ILE A 81 3.39 -19.72 1.22
C ILE A 81 4.63 -19.07 1.86
N LEU A 82 5.13 -17.98 1.29
CA LEU A 82 6.34 -17.31 1.77
C LEU A 82 6.11 -16.62 3.13
N GLY A 83 4.99 -15.91 3.28
CA GLY A 83 4.67 -15.13 4.47
C GLY A 83 4.36 -15.98 5.69
N VAL A 84 3.48 -16.99 5.57
CA VAL A 84 3.07 -17.83 6.70
C VAL A 84 4.22 -18.74 7.17
N SER A 85 4.94 -19.36 6.22
CA SER A 85 6.05 -20.26 6.58
C SER A 85 7.20 -19.54 7.26
N SER A 86 7.62 -18.39 6.72
CA SER A 86 8.67 -17.56 7.32
C SER A 86 8.23 -16.99 8.67
N ALA A 87 6.97 -16.56 8.81
CA ALA A 87 6.41 -16.07 10.06
C ALA A 87 6.41 -17.15 11.15
N TYR A 88 5.98 -18.36 10.82
CA TYR A 88 5.96 -19.48 11.75
C TYR A 88 7.36 -19.86 12.23
N LEU A 89 8.35 -19.91 11.30
CA LEU A 89 9.75 -20.18 11.64
C LEU A 89 10.32 -19.10 12.57
N MET A 90 10.09 -17.83 12.25
CA MET A 90 10.62 -16.70 13.02
C MET A 90 9.95 -16.52 14.38
N ALA A 91 8.67 -16.86 14.51
CA ALA A 91 7.94 -16.74 15.77
C ALA A 91 8.34 -17.85 16.76
N ASN A 92 8.44 -19.11 16.31
CA ASN A 92 8.51 -20.28 17.18
C ASN A 92 9.91 -20.85 17.40
N TYR A 93 10.86 -20.59 16.47
CA TYR A 93 12.18 -21.23 16.50
C TYR A 93 13.32 -20.25 16.60
N ASN A 94 14.39 -20.69 17.28
CA ASN A 94 15.68 -19.99 17.28
C ASN A 94 16.68 -20.81 16.46
N PHE A 95 17.27 -20.18 15.45
CA PHE A 95 18.24 -20.77 14.52
C PHE A 95 19.31 -19.75 14.13
N TYR A 96 20.30 -20.16 13.35
CA TYR A 96 21.42 -19.30 12.97
C TYR A 96 20.95 -18.01 12.28
N PHE A 97 21.55 -16.89 12.65
CA PHE A 97 21.26 -15.57 12.09
C PHE A 97 19.77 -15.12 12.18
N CYS A 98 18.95 -15.76 13.02
CA CYS A 98 17.52 -15.48 13.15
C CYS A 98 17.21 -13.97 13.31
N ARG A 99 18.01 -13.24 14.13
CA ARG A 99 17.81 -11.79 14.37
C ARG A 99 18.08 -10.93 13.13
N ILE A 100 19.04 -11.32 12.29
CA ILE A 100 19.39 -10.60 11.06
C ILE A 100 18.33 -10.91 9.99
N LEU A 101 18.00 -12.20 9.82
CA LEU A 101 17.00 -12.65 8.86
C LEU A 101 15.61 -12.09 9.17
N GLU A 102 15.25 -11.94 10.45
CA GLU A 102 13.99 -11.31 10.87
C GLU A 102 13.83 -9.88 10.31
N LYS A 103 14.92 -9.14 10.20
CA LYS A 103 14.94 -7.81 9.59
C LYS A 103 14.93 -7.88 8.08
N LEU A 104 15.78 -8.74 7.50
CA LEU A 104 15.91 -8.88 6.06
C LEU A 104 14.60 -9.30 5.39
N LEU A 105 13.77 -10.12 6.06
CA LEU A 105 12.47 -10.56 5.55
C LEU A 105 11.43 -9.43 5.40
N ILE A 106 11.64 -8.27 6.02
CA ILE A 106 10.75 -7.11 5.91
C ILE A 106 11.23 -6.14 4.82
N LEU A 107 12.51 -6.18 4.47
CA LEU A 107 13.13 -5.23 3.55
C LEU A 107 12.56 -5.22 2.12
N PRO A 108 11.96 -6.30 1.58
CA PRO A 108 11.31 -6.21 0.26
C PRO A 108 10.25 -5.10 0.16
N LEU A 109 9.60 -4.71 1.25
CA LEU A 109 8.70 -3.56 1.27
C LEU A 109 9.38 -2.21 0.96
N ALA A 110 10.71 -2.16 1.07
CA ALA A 110 11.45 -0.94 0.72
C ALA A 110 11.58 -0.74 -0.79
N ILE A 111 11.47 -1.81 -1.58
CA ILE A 111 11.62 -1.76 -3.04
C ILE A 111 10.23 -1.80 -3.68
N PRO A 112 9.82 -0.76 -4.42
CA PRO A 112 8.58 -0.80 -5.21
C PRO A 112 8.56 -1.98 -6.21
N ALA A 113 7.38 -2.54 -6.45
CA ALA A 113 7.25 -3.73 -7.30
C ALA A 113 7.72 -3.50 -8.75
N TYR A 114 7.47 -2.32 -9.32
CA TYR A 114 7.96 -1.99 -10.67
C TYR A 114 9.49 -1.94 -10.75
N ILE A 115 10.18 -1.53 -9.68
CA ILE A 115 11.64 -1.57 -9.61
C ILE A 115 12.13 -3.01 -9.58
N LEU A 116 11.50 -3.88 -8.78
CA LEU A 116 11.79 -5.31 -8.79
C LEU A 116 11.59 -5.91 -10.18
N ALA A 117 10.52 -5.52 -10.88
CA ALA A 117 10.20 -6.03 -12.21
C ALA A 117 11.34 -5.77 -13.21
N PHE A 118 11.77 -4.51 -13.36
CA PHE A 118 12.84 -4.21 -14.32
C PHE A 118 14.20 -4.76 -13.89
N VAL A 119 14.47 -4.86 -12.58
CA VAL A 119 15.71 -5.47 -12.11
C VAL A 119 15.76 -6.95 -12.47
N TYR A 120 14.67 -7.70 -12.28
CA TYR A 120 14.64 -9.10 -12.65
C TYR A 120 14.70 -9.31 -14.16
N VAL A 121 14.03 -8.49 -14.95
CA VAL A 121 14.17 -8.50 -16.41
C VAL A 121 15.62 -8.25 -16.80
N GLY A 122 16.24 -7.18 -16.30
CA GLY A 122 17.62 -6.83 -16.65
C GLY A 122 18.67 -7.88 -16.23
N ILE A 123 18.39 -8.69 -15.18
CA ILE A 123 19.29 -9.77 -14.75
C ILE A 123 19.11 -11.03 -15.62
N MET A 124 17.87 -11.32 -16.05
CA MET A 124 17.48 -12.61 -16.63
C MET A 124 17.31 -12.59 -18.16
N ASP A 125 17.34 -11.41 -18.79
CA ASP A 125 17.20 -11.26 -20.24
C ASP A 125 18.50 -11.53 -21.00
N PHE A 126 18.49 -11.43 -22.33
CA PHE A 126 19.60 -11.73 -23.26
C PHE A 126 20.90 -10.98 -22.95
N GLN A 127 20.85 -9.75 -22.51
CA GLN A 127 22.01 -8.96 -22.09
C GLN A 127 22.26 -9.06 -20.58
N GLY A 128 21.54 -9.95 -19.90
CA GLY A 128 21.59 -10.11 -18.46
C GLY A 128 22.68 -11.10 -18.02
N PHE A 129 23.11 -10.93 -16.78
CA PHE A 129 24.15 -11.75 -16.15
C PHE A 129 23.89 -13.27 -16.25
N PHE A 130 22.63 -13.70 -16.08
CA PHE A 130 22.30 -15.13 -16.14
C PHE A 130 22.50 -15.73 -17.52
N HIS A 131 22.19 -14.99 -18.58
CA HIS A 131 22.44 -15.45 -19.93
C HIS A 131 23.95 -15.44 -20.26
N GLU A 132 24.69 -14.41 -19.84
CA GLU A 132 26.14 -14.33 -20.06
C GLU A 132 26.90 -15.46 -19.35
N VAL A 133 26.51 -15.82 -18.11
CA VAL A 133 27.24 -16.78 -17.28
C VAL A 133 26.75 -18.23 -17.48
N PHE A 134 25.46 -18.44 -17.58
CA PHE A 134 24.85 -19.77 -17.58
C PHE A 134 24.23 -20.18 -18.94
N GLY A 135 24.16 -19.25 -19.90
CA GLY A 135 23.63 -19.53 -21.25
C GLY A 135 22.12 -19.76 -21.33
N PHE A 136 21.36 -19.51 -20.25
CA PHE A 136 19.90 -19.62 -20.28
C PHE A 136 19.22 -18.29 -19.95
N ARG A 137 18.01 -18.14 -20.51
CA ARG A 137 17.14 -16.98 -20.33
C ARG A 137 15.86 -17.38 -19.62
N ILE A 138 15.39 -16.55 -18.72
CA ILE A 138 14.05 -16.65 -18.13
C ILE A 138 13.24 -15.44 -18.59
N ASP A 139 12.17 -15.70 -19.36
CA ASP A 139 11.27 -14.66 -19.80
C ASP A 139 10.33 -14.26 -18.66
N PHE A 140 10.41 -12.99 -18.25
CA PHE A 140 9.55 -12.39 -17.23
C PHE A 140 8.35 -11.64 -17.81
N PHE A 141 8.29 -11.42 -19.15
CA PHE A 141 7.17 -10.73 -19.80
C PHE A 141 5.93 -11.62 -19.91
N ASN A 142 5.46 -12.10 -18.76
CA ASN A 142 4.29 -12.99 -18.66
C ASN A 142 3.67 -12.93 -17.26
N HIS A 143 2.53 -13.62 -17.07
CA HIS A 143 1.84 -13.70 -15.78
C HIS A 143 2.71 -14.27 -14.64
N TYR A 144 3.59 -15.23 -14.93
CA TYR A 144 4.47 -15.81 -13.90
C TYR A 144 5.49 -14.80 -13.39
N GLY A 145 6.00 -13.94 -14.27
CA GLY A 145 6.88 -12.83 -13.91
C GLY A 145 6.19 -11.85 -12.95
N VAL A 146 4.96 -11.44 -13.26
CA VAL A 146 4.17 -10.55 -12.39
C VAL A 146 3.88 -11.22 -11.05
N ILE A 147 3.45 -12.50 -11.05
CA ILE A 147 3.17 -13.26 -9.84
C ILE A 147 4.41 -13.38 -8.95
N PHE A 148 5.57 -13.64 -9.55
CA PHE A 148 6.83 -13.75 -8.83
C PHE A 148 7.23 -12.41 -8.19
N VAL A 149 7.25 -11.33 -8.98
CA VAL A 149 7.66 -9.99 -8.53
C VAL A 149 6.74 -9.46 -7.43
N LEU A 150 5.42 -9.48 -7.66
CA LEU A 150 4.45 -9.01 -6.66
C LEU A 150 4.42 -9.94 -5.45
N GLY A 151 4.51 -11.25 -5.65
CA GLY A 151 4.50 -12.21 -4.55
C GLY A 151 5.69 -12.04 -3.60
N ILE A 152 6.88 -11.79 -4.14
CA ILE A 152 8.09 -11.50 -3.34
C ILE A 152 8.06 -10.09 -2.75
N SER A 153 7.45 -9.11 -3.41
CA SER A 153 7.32 -7.75 -2.87
C SER A 153 6.32 -7.68 -1.72
N LEU A 154 5.19 -8.40 -1.81
CA LEU A 154 4.03 -8.23 -0.93
C LEU A 154 3.92 -9.29 0.19
N TYR A 155 4.67 -10.43 0.14
CA TYR A 155 4.61 -11.42 1.23
C TYR A 155 4.90 -10.86 2.62
N PRO A 156 5.71 -9.79 2.80
CA PRO A 156 5.99 -9.28 4.13
C PRO A 156 4.75 -8.74 4.86
N TYR A 157 3.67 -8.36 4.15
CA TYR A 157 2.41 -8.02 4.79
C TYR A 157 1.85 -9.23 5.55
N ILE A 158 1.74 -10.38 4.89
CA ILE A 158 1.27 -11.62 5.55
C ILE A 158 2.25 -12.04 6.65
N TYR A 159 3.56 -11.95 6.40
CA TYR A 159 4.59 -12.26 7.38
C TYR A 159 4.43 -11.47 8.68
N LEU A 160 4.22 -10.15 8.61
CA LEU A 160 4.09 -9.29 9.78
C LEU A 160 2.85 -9.64 10.61
N PHE A 161 1.69 -9.79 9.96
CA PHE A 161 0.44 -10.15 10.64
C PHE A 161 0.50 -11.56 11.24
N ALA A 162 0.94 -12.55 10.46
CA ALA A 162 1.03 -13.93 10.92
C ALA A 162 2.04 -14.09 12.05
N LYS A 163 3.20 -13.42 11.97
CA LYS A 163 4.23 -13.48 13.00
C LYS A 163 3.75 -12.94 14.34
N THR A 164 3.03 -11.82 14.35
CA THR A 164 2.46 -11.25 15.58
C THR A 164 1.43 -12.21 16.20
N ALA A 165 0.57 -12.82 15.40
CA ALA A 165 -0.41 -13.80 15.85
C ALA A 165 0.25 -15.07 16.41
N PHE A 166 1.24 -15.63 15.70
CA PHE A 166 1.97 -16.80 16.19
C PHE A 166 2.75 -16.53 17.49
N LYS A 167 3.15 -15.29 17.77
CA LYS A 167 3.79 -14.92 19.03
C LYS A 167 2.81 -14.81 20.19
N SER A 168 1.57 -14.39 19.96
CA SER A 168 0.63 -14.01 21.02
C SER A 168 -0.29 -15.12 21.49
N GLU A 169 -0.62 -16.09 20.64
CA GLU A 169 -1.79 -16.93 20.85
C GLU A 169 -1.52 -18.38 21.25
N ALA A 170 -0.29 -18.89 21.16
CA ALA A 170 -0.14 -20.34 21.00
C ALA A 170 0.49 -21.11 22.17
N ILE A 171 0.83 -20.50 23.31
CA ILE A 171 1.61 -21.22 24.33
C ILE A 171 0.80 -22.35 24.92
N GLU A 172 -0.37 -22.07 25.44
CA GLU A 172 -1.21 -23.06 26.13
C GLU A 172 -1.70 -24.14 25.17
N ALA A 173 -2.27 -23.73 24.02
CA ALA A 173 -2.77 -24.66 23.01
C ALA A 173 -1.65 -25.54 22.43
N TYR A 174 -0.44 -24.99 22.29
CA TYR A 174 0.71 -25.73 21.81
C TYR A 174 1.20 -26.74 22.86
N GLU A 175 1.28 -26.38 24.13
CA GLU A 175 1.70 -27.30 25.22
C GLU A 175 0.71 -28.45 25.36
N VAL A 176 -0.59 -28.17 25.31
CA VAL A 176 -1.64 -29.20 25.31
C VAL A 176 -1.47 -30.14 24.12
N ALA A 177 -1.24 -29.61 22.91
CA ALA A 177 -1.03 -30.43 21.70
C ALA A 177 0.24 -31.32 21.81
N LYS A 178 1.29 -30.83 22.48
CA LYS A 178 2.48 -31.65 22.79
C LYS A 178 2.22 -32.75 23.78
N ILE A 179 1.46 -32.47 24.84
CA ILE A 179 1.02 -33.48 25.81
C ILE A 179 0.23 -34.59 25.08
N MET A 180 -0.60 -34.20 24.09
CA MET A 180 -1.34 -35.13 23.23
C MET A 180 -0.45 -35.84 22.18
N LYS A 181 0.88 -35.64 22.21
CA LYS A 181 1.87 -36.23 21.28
C LYS A 181 1.62 -35.95 19.80
N TYR A 182 1.05 -34.79 19.47
CA TYR A 182 0.91 -34.39 18.07
C TYR A 182 2.28 -34.12 17.43
N SER A 183 2.42 -34.52 16.16
CA SER A 183 3.61 -34.16 15.34
C SER A 183 3.68 -32.65 15.11
N GLU A 184 4.88 -32.09 14.92
CA GLU A 184 5.07 -30.64 14.65
C GLU A 184 4.25 -30.14 13.46
N PHE A 185 4.11 -30.94 12.39
CA PHE A 185 3.27 -30.61 11.24
C PHE A 185 1.77 -30.56 11.60
N ARG A 186 1.30 -31.47 12.45
CA ARG A 186 -0.09 -31.47 12.94
C ARG A 186 -0.36 -30.30 13.88
N ILE A 187 0.63 -29.90 14.70
CA ILE A 187 0.54 -28.71 15.54
C ILE A 187 0.46 -27.47 14.67
N PHE A 188 1.31 -27.35 13.64
CA PHE A 188 1.26 -26.23 12.69
C PHE A 188 -0.11 -26.12 12.02
N THR A 189 -0.63 -27.20 11.43
CA THR A 189 -1.87 -27.16 10.64
C THR A 189 -3.14 -27.05 11.47
N ARG A 190 -3.21 -27.70 12.63
CA ARG A 190 -4.44 -27.78 13.44
C ARG A 190 -4.50 -26.80 14.60
N VAL A 191 -3.36 -26.29 15.06
CA VAL A 191 -3.30 -25.37 16.19
C VAL A 191 -2.85 -23.98 15.71
N ALA A 192 -1.62 -23.86 15.23
CA ALA A 192 -1.03 -22.57 14.91
C ALA A 192 -1.76 -21.83 13.77
N LEU A 193 -2.08 -22.51 12.65
CA LEU A 193 -2.82 -21.89 11.54
C LEU A 193 -4.24 -21.49 11.93
N LEU A 194 -4.91 -22.29 12.78
CA LEU A 194 -6.27 -21.98 13.22
C LEU A 194 -6.30 -20.78 14.17
N SER A 195 -5.32 -20.67 15.07
CA SER A 195 -5.23 -19.52 15.97
C SER A 195 -4.87 -18.22 15.22
N ALA A 196 -3.96 -18.28 14.25
CA ALA A 196 -3.51 -17.13 13.48
C ALA A 196 -4.40 -16.79 12.27
N ARG A 197 -5.49 -17.53 12.01
CA ARG A 197 -6.31 -17.41 10.79
C ARG A 197 -6.81 -15.99 10.51
N SER A 198 -7.25 -15.25 11.53
CA SER A 198 -7.76 -13.89 11.36
C SER A 198 -6.68 -12.91 10.94
N ALA A 199 -5.48 -13.03 11.52
CA ALA A 199 -4.33 -12.20 11.17
C ALA A 199 -3.81 -12.54 9.76
N ILE A 200 -3.72 -13.84 9.43
CA ILE A 200 -3.34 -14.30 8.09
C ILE A 200 -4.34 -13.78 7.05
N PHE A 201 -5.64 -13.85 7.34
CA PHE A 201 -6.69 -13.36 6.46
C PHE A 201 -6.59 -11.85 6.23
N SER A 202 -6.36 -11.04 7.28
CA SER A 202 -6.15 -9.60 7.13
C SER A 202 -4.91 -9.26 6.31
N GLY A 203 -3.79 -9.99 6.50
CA GLY A 203 -2.59 -9.84 5.67
C GLY A 203 -2.84 -10.24 4.20
N ALA A 204 -3.62 -11.31 3.97
CA ALA A 204 -4.00 -11.78 2.65
C ALA A 204 -4.87 -10.77 1.89
N LEU A 205 -5.82 -10.12 2.58
CA LEU A 205 -6.63 -9.06 1.99
C LEU A 205 -5.81 -7.83 1.61
N LEU A 206 -4.82 -7.44 2.44
CA LEU A 206 -3.90 -6.37 2.07
C LEU A 206 -3.11 -6.71 0.81
N VAL A 207 -2.58 -7.94 0.70
CA VAL A 207 -1.89 -8.39 -0.51
C VAL A 207 -2.81 -8.32 -1.73
N LEU A 208 -4.06 -8.75 -1.61
CA LEU A 208 -5.04 -8.65 -2.71
C LEU A 208 -5.30 -7.19 -3.11
N MET A 209 -5.49 -6.29 -2.14
CA MET A 209 -5.73 -4.87 -2.42
C MET A 209 -4.54 -4.22 -3.11
N GLU A 210 -3.32 -4.49 -2.64
CA GLU A 210 -2.08 -3.99 -3.26
C GLU A 210 -1.89 -4.58 -4.67
N THR A 211 -2.19 -5.86 -4.88
CA THR A 211 -2.12 -6.51 -6.21
C THR A 211 -3.11 -5.89 -7.19
N LEU A 212 -4.35 -5.65 -6.77
CA LEU A 212 -5.37 -4.99 -7.61
C LEU A 212 -5.02 -3.53 -7.91
N SER A 213 -4.27 -2.88 -7.03
CA SER A 213 -3.81 -1.51 -7.20
C SER A 213 -2.52 -1.40 -8.01
N ASP A 214 -1.80 -2.51 -8.23
CA ASP A 214 -0.54 -2.48 -8.96
C ASP A 214 -0.75 -2.14 -10.42
N TYR A 215 -0.08 -1.09 -10.85
CA TYR A 215 0.05 -0.67 -12.24
C TYR A 215 1.46 -0.97 -12.76
N GLY A 216 2.46 -0.58 -11.97
CA GLY A 216 3.82 -0.46 -12.44
C GLY A 216 4.45 -1.79 -12.86
N ALA A 217 4.38 -2.83 -12.02
CA ALA A 217 4.94 -4.13 -12.35
C ALA A 217 4.13 -4.81 -13.47
N SER A 218 2.79 -4.74 -13.40
CA SER A 218 1.92 -5.34 -14.42
C SER A 218 2.10 -4.72 -15.80
N ALA A 219 2.14 -3.39 -15.89
CA ALA A 219 2.35 -2.67 -17.15
C ALA A 219 3.75 -2.90 -17.73
N TYR A 220 4.80 -2.86 -16.87
CA TYR A 220 6.16 -3.11 -17.30
C TYR A 220 6.35 -4.53 -17.86
N LEU A 221 5.73 -5.53 -17.24
CA LEU A 221 5.82 -6.94 -17.66
C LEU A 221 4.76 -7.32 -18.72
N GLY A 222 4.01 -6.36 -19.26
CA GLY A 222 3.09 -6.55 -20.37
C GLY A 222 1.84 -7.37 -20.04
N VAL A 223 1.40 -7.39 -18.78
CA VAL A 223 0.20 -8.10 -18.35
C VAL A 223 -0.95 -7.13 -18.15
N ASP A 224 -2.05 -7.37 -18.86
CA ASP A 224 -3.23 -6.51 -18.89
C ASP A 224 -4.14 -6.73 -17.65
N THR A 225 -3.66 -6.36 -16.45
CA THR A 225 -4.51 -6.30 -15.24
C THR A 225 -5.48 -5.12 -15.32
N PHE A 226 -6.49 -5.06 -14.44
CA PHE A 226 -7.42 -3.93 -14.41
C PHE A 226 -6.72 -2.59 -14.28
N SER A 227 -5.76 -2.45 -13.36
CA SER A 227 -5.01 -1.19 -13.19
C SER A 227 -4.18 -0.85 -14.43
N ALA A 228 -3.50 -1.82 -15.05
CA ALA A 228 -2.78 -1.61 -16.32
C ALA A 228 -3.74 -1.31 -17.48
N GLY A 229 -4.89 -2.00 -17.52
CA GLY A 229 -5.94 -1.79 -18.51
C GLY A 229 -6.55 -0.39 -18.47
N ILE A 230 -6.75 0.21 -17.29
CA ILE A 230 -7.22 1.59 -17.14
C ILE A 230 -6.27 2.55 -17.85
N PHE A 231 -4.95 2.41 -17.65
CA PHE A 231 -3.96 3.25 -18.32
C PHE A 231 -3.93 3.02 -19.82
N LYS A 232 -4.00 1.77 -20.26
CA LYS A 232 -4.01 1.39 -21.68
C LYS A 232 -5.22 1.99 -22.40
N LEU A 233 -6.41 1.89 -21.81
CA LEU A 233 -7.62 2.49 -22.37
C LEU A 233 -7.51 4.02 -22.43
N TRP A 234 -6.99 4.64 -21.37
CA TRP A 234 -6.91 6.10 -21.27
C TRP A 234 -5.86 6.71 -22.20
N TYR A 235 -4.61 6.18 -22.19
CA TYR A 235 -3.49 6.78 -22.92
C TYR A 235 -3.26 6.18 -24.29
N ASP A 236 -3.35 4.85 -24.44
CA ASP A 236 -2.97 4.19 -25.69
C ASP A 236 -4.14 4.16 -26.68
N LEU A 237 -5.36 3.94 -26.18
CA LEU A 237 -6.57 3.84 -26.99
C LEU A 237 -7.40 5.15 -27.02
N ASN A 238 -7.04 6.17 -26.22
CA ASN A 238 -7.81 7.40 -26.07
C ASN A 238 -9.30 7.19 -25.75
N ASP A 239 -9.63 6.09 -25.07
CA ASP A 239 -11.00 5.72 -24.70
C ASP A 239 -11.26 6.03 -23.22
N SER A 240 -11.62 7.28 -22.93
CA SER A 240 -11.93 7.74 -21.58
C SER A 240 -13.16 7.07 -20.99
N TYR A 241 -14.17 6.73 -21.81
CA TYR A 241 -15.41 6.12 -21.33
C TYR A 241 -15.17 4.68 -20.84
N SER A 242 -14.50 3.84 -21.65
CA SER A 242 -14.17 2.48 -21.22
C SER A 242 -13.21 2.44 -20.04
N SER A 243 -12.26 3.39 -19.96
CA SER A 243 -11.36 3.56 -18.82
C SER A 243 -12.12 3.88 -17.52
N SER A 244 -13.11 4.79 -17.60
CA SER A 244 -13.95 5.15 -16.45
C SER A 244 -14.83 3.98 -16.00
N ILE A 245 -15.40 3.22 -16.94
CA ILE A 245 -16.17 2.01 -16.64
C ILE A 245 -15.29 0.96 -15.96
N LEU A 246 -14.10 0.68 -16.50
CA LEU A 246 -13.17 -0.27 -15.91
C LEU A 246 -12.73 0.16 -14.50
N SER A 247 -12.49 1.46 -14.30
CA SER A 247 -12.19 2.05 -12.99
C SER A 247 -13.32 1.84 -11.98
N GLY A 248 -14.56 2.05 -12.39
CA GLY A 248 -15.74 1.82 -11.55
C GLY A 248 -15.92 0.34 -11.20
N ILE A 249 -15.71 -0.56 -12.15
CA ILE A 249 -15.76 -2.01 -11.90
C ILE A 249 -14.67 -2.42 -10.89
N LEU A 250 -13.44 -1.94 -11.08
CA LEU A 250 -12.34 -2.19 -10.14
C LEU A 250 -12.67 -1.69 -8.73
N MET A 251 -13.28 -0.52 -8.60
CA MET A 251 -13.74 -0.01 -7.29
C MET A 251 -14.80 -0.90 -6.66
N ILE A 252 -15.76 -1.42 -7.43
CA ILE A 252 -16.77 -2.35 -6.92
C ILE A 252 -16.10 -3.63 -6.38
N PHE A 253 -15.11 -4.18 -7.09
CA PHE A 253 -14.35 -5.33 -6.62
C PHE A 253 -13.64 -5.05 -5.30
N VAL A 254 -13.00 -3.90 -5.17
CA VAL A 254 -12.32 -3.52 -3.93
C VAL A 254 -13.30 -3.31 -2.77
N PHE A 255 -14.44 -2.66 -3.00
CA PHE A 255 -15.47 -2.52 -1.97
C PHE A 255 -16.06 -3.87 -1.53
N LEU A 256 -16.19 -4.82 -2.45
CA LEU A 256 -16.61 -6.18 -2.11
C LEU A 256 -15.58 -6.87 -1.21
N ILE A 257 -14.29 -6.74 -1.50
CA ILE A 257 -13.20 -7.26 -0.65
C ILE A 257 -13.25 -6.61 0.75
N MET A 258 -13.43 -5.29 0.84
CA MET A 258 -13.58 -4.58 2.11
C MET A 258 -14.81 -5.03 2.90
N TYR A 259 -15.92 -5.29 2.20
CA TYR A 259 -17.13 -5.81 2.82
C TYR A 259 -16.91 -7.22 3.40
N ILE A 260 -16.19 -8.08 2.69
CA ILE A 260 -15.79 -9.42 3.16
C ILE A 260 -14.92 -9.30 4.42
N ASP A 261 -13.91 -8.40 4.42
CA ASP A 261 -13.07 -8.14 5.59
C ASP A 261 -13.89 -7.69 6.80
N TYR A 262 -14.77 -6.73 6.60
CA TYR A 262 -15.66 -6.23 7.65
C TYR A 262 -16.57 -7.32 8.23
N TYR A 263 -17.19 -8.12 7.35
CA TYR A 263 -18.08 -9.21 7.76
C TYR A 263 -17.32 -10.28 8.55
N TYR A 264 -16.12 -10.64 8.07
CA TYR A 264 -15.29 -11.65 8.71
C TYR A 264 -14.79 -11.21 10.10
N LYS A 265 -14.35 -9.98 10.24
CA LYS A 265 -13.92 -9.38 11.51
C LYS A 265 -15.05 -9.31 12.54
N ASN A 266 -16.24 -8.90 12.12
CA ASN A 266 -17.39 -8.81 13.02
C ASN A 266 -17.88 -10.17 13.52
N LYS A 267 -17.78 -11.22 12.69
CA LYS A 267 -18.22 -12.58 13.06
C LYS A 267 -17.23 -13.28 14.01
N HIS A 268 -15.97 -12.88 13.99
CA HIS A 268 -14.89 -13.49 14.74
C HIS A 268 -14.19 -12.47 15.65
N HIS A 269 -14.96 -11.86 16.56
CA HIS A 269 -14.38 -11.06 17.64
C HIS A 269 -13.54 -11.96 18.56
N TYR A 270 -12.25 -12.08 18.23
CA TYR A 270 -11.29 -12.56 19.19
C TYR A 270 -10.87 -11.37 20.06
N SER A 271 -11.31 -11.40 21.33
CA SER A 271 -10.76 -10.52 22.34
C SER A 271 -9.26 -10.86 22.48
N PHE A 272 -8.41 -10.04 21.94
CA PHE A 272 -6.99 -10.03 22.29
C PHE A 272 -6.92 -9.72 23.79
N ASN A 273 -6.78 -10.75 24.62
CA ASN A 273 -6.41 -10.56 26.02
C ASN A 273 -4.97 -10.07 26.05
N GLN A 274 -4.80 -8.74 26.01
CA GLN A 274 -3.50 -8.06 26.10
C GLN A 274 -2.74 -8.35 27.42
N ASN A 275 -3.37 -9.06 28.37
CA ASN A 275 -2.85 -9.25 29.71
C ASN A 275 -1.97 -10.49 29.91
N LEU A 276 -1.72 -11.29 28.88
CA LEU A 276 -0.86 -12.48 28.97
C LEU A 276 0.26 -12.44 27.94
N THR A 277 1.16 -11.48 28.08
CA THR A 277 2.47 -11.53 27.39
C THR A 277 3.39 -12.55 28.07
N LEU A 278 3.01 -13.81 28.05
CA LEU A 278 3.94 -14.90 28.30
C LEU A 278 4.81 -15.04 27.06
N PHE A 279 6.03 -14.51 27.13
CA PHE A 279 7.00 -14.64 26.05
C PHE A 279 7.29 -16.12 25.76
N ILE A 280 6.92 -16.59 24.58
CA ILE A 280 7.27 -17.94 24.13
C ILE A 280 8.79 -18.03 24.07
N LYS A 281 9.37 -18.88 24.89
CA LYS A 281 10.78 -19.22 24.74
C LYS A 281 10.96 -19.94 23.41
N LYS A 282 11.57 -19.26 22.42
CA LYS A 282 11.84 -19.83 21.11
C LYS A 282 12.58 -21.16 21.25
N ARG A 283 12.16 -22.17 20.51
CA ARG A 283 12.72 -23.53 20.58
C ARG A 283 13.99 -23.63 19.75
N LYS A 284 14.90 -24.44 20.20
CA LYS A 284 16.09 -24.78 19.42
C LYS A 284 15.76 -25.92 18.45
N LEU A 285 16.06 -25.75 17.20
CA LEU A 285 16.01 -26.79 16.16
C LEU A 285 17.25 -27.69 16.25
N SER A 286 17.17 -28.91 15.73
CA SER A 286 18.38 -29.72 15.49
C SER A 286 19.30 -29.03 14.45
N HIS A 287 20.57 -29.33 14.48
CA HIS A 287 21.59 -28.65 13.64
C HIS A 287 21.20 -28.56 12.15
N ILE A 288 20.79 -29.69 11.54
CA ILE A 288 20.37 -29.75 10.14
C ILE A 288 19.13 -28.88 9.89
N LYS A 289 18.13 -28.94 10.78
CA LYS A 289 16.92 -28.12 10.65
C LYS A 289 17.20 -26.62 10.84
N GLN A 290 18.21 -26.25 11.65
CA GLN A 290 18.64 -24.85 11.77
C GLN A 290 19.25 -24.34 10.47
N ILE A 291 20.09 -25.13 9.80
CA ILE A 291 20.70 -24.78 8.52
C ILE A 291 19.62 -24.64 7.44
N LEU A 292 18.69 -25.59 7.36
CA LEU A 292 17.58 -25.53 6.39
C LEU A 292 16.66 -24.33 6.61
N ALA A 293 16.32 -23.99 7.86
CA ALA A 293 15.52 -22.83 8.18
C ALA A 293 16.25 -21.51 7.85
N CYS A 294 17.56 -21.46 8.16
CA CYS A 294 18.39 -20.32 7.82
C CYS A 294 18.48 -20.13 6.30
N PHE A 295 18.75 -21.19 5.56
CA PHE A 295 18.85 -21.18 4.10
C PHE A 295 17.53 -20.77 3.43
N TYR A 296 16.41 -21.31 3.88
CA TYR A 296 15.08 -20.93 3.39
C TYR A 296 14.80 -19.44 3.57
N CYS A 297 14.97 -18.92 4.79
CA CYS A 297 14.74 -17.51 5.06
C CYS A 297 15.74 -16.59 4.34
N PHE A 298 17.00 -17.07 4.15
CA PHE A 298 18.02 -16.36 3.41
C PHE A 298 17.68 -16.27 1.91
N ILE A 299 17.20 -17.35 1.28
CA ILE A 299 16.77 -17.32 -0.13
C ILE A 299 15.64 -16.32 -0.32
N ILE A 300 14.64 -16.30 0.56
CA ILE A 300 13.54 -15.33 0.45
C ILE A 300 14.09 -13.90 0.55
N ALA A 301 14.96 -13.61 1.51
CA ALA A 301 15.57 -12.31 1.67
C ALA A 301 16.52 -11.95 0.50
N LEU A 302 17.25 -12.93 -0.02
CA LEU A 302 18.12 -12.77 -1.19
C LEU A 302 17.32 -12.34 -2.41
N LEU A 303 16.26 -13.07 -2.74
CA LEU A 303 15.42 -12.76 -3.89
C LEU A 303 14.59 -11.48 -3.68
N GLY A 304 14.05 -11.25 -2.49
CA GLY A 304 13.18 -10.08 -2.26
C GLY A 304 13.93 -8.76 -2.13
N PHE A 305 15.18 -8.77 -1.67
CA PHE A 305 15.88 -7.52 -1.37
C PHE A 305 17.36 -7.54 -1.75
N ILE A 306 18.15 -8.52 -1.31
CA ILE A 306 19.62 -8.45 -1.41
C ILE A 306 20.08 -8.42 -2.86
N LEU A 307 19.59 -9.35 -3.67
CA LEU A 307 19.95 -9.46 -5.08
C LEU A 307 19.51 -8.21 -5.88
N PRO A 308 18.24 -7.77 -5.82
CA PRO A 308 17.84 -6.55 -6.50
C PRO A 308 18.62 -5.30 -6.05
N PHE A 309 18.90 -5.18 -4.75
CA PHE A 309 19.65 -4.05 -4.24
C PHE A 309 21.11 -4.03 -4.75
N ILE A 310 21.78 -5.17 -4.76
CA ILE A 310 23.15 -5.28 -5.27
C ILE A 310 23.20 -4.89 -6.76
N TRP A 311 22.24 -5.37 -7.56
CA TRP A 311 22.20 -5.04 -8.98
C TRP A 311 21.90 -3.56 -9.24
N LEU A 312 21.00 -2.95 -8.49
CA LEU A 312 20.76 -1.51 -8.58
C LEU A 312 22.02 -0.70 -8.26
N VAL A 313 22.77 -1.10 -7.22
CA VAL A 313 24.06 -0.46 -6.89
C VAL A 313 25.07 -0.68 -8.00
N TYR A 314 25.18 -1.90 -8.53
CA TYR A 314 26.13 -2.21 -9.62
C TYR A 314 25.83 -1.37 -10.88
N TRP A 315 24.57 -1.29 -11.32
CA TRP A 315 24.19 -0.49 -12.48
C TRP A 315 24.35 1.01 -12.23
N GLY A 316 23.98 1.49 -11.04
CA GLY A 316 24.15 2.89 -10.68
C GLY A 316 25.61 3.34 -10.60
N LEU A 317 26.55 2.42 -10.28
CA LEU A 317 27.99 2.70 -10.30
C LEU A 317 28.59 2.62 -11.70
N LYS A 318 28.02 1.79 -12.59
CA LYS A 318 28.54 1.58 -13.94
C LYS A 318 28.27 2.78 -14.86
N ASP A 319 27.14 3.41 -14.70
CA ASP A 319 26.74 4.60 -15.45
C ASP A 319 26.44 5.77 -14.51
N PHE A 320 27.51 6.31 -13.92
CA PHE A 320 27.42 7.31 -12.86
C PHE A 320 27.14 8.71 -13.42
N LYS A 321 25.88 8.99 -13.76
CA LYS A 321 25.39 10.29 -14.24
C LYS A 321 24.86 11.21 -13.13
N LEU A 322 25.36 11.09 -11.90
CA LEU A 322 24.94 11.89 -10.76
C LEU A 322 25.09 13.40 -10.94
N PHE A 323 25.84 13.85 -11.96
CA PHE A 323 26.13 15.27 -12.18
C PHE A 323 25.22 15.93 -13.22
N GLU A 324 24.21 15.21 -13.75
CA GLU A 324 23.22 15.83 -14.63
C GLU A 324 22.27 16.71 -13.79
N ALA A 325 22.16 17.99 -14.16
CA ALA A 325 21.31 18.95 -13.47
C ALA A 325 19.85 18.49 -13.38
N GLU A 326 19.37 17.76 -14.38
CA GLU A 326 18.03 17.20 -14.43
C GLU A 326 17.75 16.22 -13.28
N PHE A 327 18.69 15.33 -12.95
CA PHE A 327 18.52 14.40 -11.84
C PHE A 327 18.32 15.13 -10.49
N TYR A 328 19.08 16.19 -10.23
CA TYR A 328 18.92 16.97 -9.01
C TYR A 328 17.59 17.70 -8.97
N ILE A 329 17.14 18.26 -10.11
CA ILE A 329 15.85 18.96 -10.19
C ILE A 329 14.71 17.99 -9.89
N ILE A 330 14.66 16.82 -10.54
CA ILE A 330 13.62 15.80 -10.32
C ILE A 330 13.65 15.27 -8.88
N SER A 331 14.84 15.01 -8.34
CA SER A 331 15.01 14.56 -6.95
C SER A 331 14.48 15.60 -5.96
N PHE A 332 14.81 16.87 -6.16
CA PHE A 332 14.35 17.96 -5.31
C PHE A 332 12.83 18.17 -5.41
N GLN A 333 12.28 18.14 -6.62
CA GLN A 333 10.84 18.22 -6.87
C GLN A 333 10.08 17.10 -6.16
N THR A 334 10.59 15.86 -6.26
CA THR A 334 9.98 14.69 -5.60
C THR A 334 10.02 14.82 -4.07
N ILE A 335 11.15 15.25 -3.50
CA ILE A 335 11.32 15.40 -2.07
C ILE A 335 10.40 16.51 -1.53
N ILE A 336 10.30 17.66 -2.21
CA ILE A 336 9.40 18.74 -1.82
C ILE A 336 7.94 18.31 -1.90
N LEU A 337 7.54 17.67 -3.00
CA LEU A 337 6.19 17.15 -3.17
C LEU A 337 5.82 16.19 -2.04
N ALA A 338 6.71 15.23 -1.74
CA ALA A 338 6.52 14.27 -0.66
C ALA A 338 6.47 14.94 0.71
N PHE A 339 7.31 15.94 0.95
CA PHE A 339 7.33 16.69 2.22
C PHE A 339 6.01 17.46 2.44
N ILE A 340 5.55 18.20 1.42
CA ILE A 340 4.31 18.98 1.49
C ILE A 340 3.12 18.04 1.70
N THR A 341 3.04 16.97 0.92
CA THR A 341 1.98 15.97 1.02
C THR A 341 1.97 15.33 2.41
N ALA A 342 3.12 14.87 2.89
CA ALA A 342 3.23 14.23 4.20
C ALA A 342 2.85 15.17 5.35
N LEU A 343 3.27 16.43 5.28
CA LEU A 343 2.93 17.44 6.27
C LEU A 343 1.42 17.67 6.34
N ILE A 344 0.80 17.96 5.20
CA ILE A 344 -0.65 18.23 5.14
C ILE A 344 -1.45 17.00 5.56
N THR A 345 -1.11 15.82 5.02
CA THR A 345 -1.82 14.56 5.34
C THR A 345 -1.73 14.24 6.83
N THR A 346 -0.55 14.37 7.44
CA THR A 346 -0.36 14.11 8.87
C THR A 346 -1.16 15.08 9.73
N LEU A 347 -1.19 16.37 9.40
CA LEU A 347 -1.97 17.37 10.12
C LEU A 347 -3.47 17.10 10.00
N LEU A 348 -3.96 16.75 8.81
CA LEU A 348 -5.36 16.39 8.58
C LEU A 348 -5.74 15.12 9.34
N ALA A 349 -4.92 14.08 9.27
CA ALA A 349 -5.13 12.84 10.01
C ALA A 349 -5.18 13.09 11.52
N TYR A 350 -4.27 13.91 12.04
CA TYR A 350 -4.23 14.25 13.45
C TYR A 350 -5.48 15.04 13.89
N PHE A 351 -5.94 15.98 13.08
CA PHE A 351 -7.18 16.72 13.33
C PHE A 351 -8.40 15.79 13.34
N LEU A 352 -8.51 14.87 12.37
CA LEU A 352 -9.60 13.90 12.27
C LEU A 352 -9.61 12.92 13.46
N MET A 353 -8.45 12.40 13.83
CA MET A 353 -8.30 11.50 14.99
C MET A 353 -8.66 12.20 16.31
N PHE A 354 -8.18 13.43 16.53
CA PHE A 354 -8.54 14.21 17.69
C PHE A 354 -10.05 14.50 17.73
N SER A 355 -10.62 14.91 16.61
CA SER A 355 -12.06 15.19 16.50
C SER A 355 -12.91 13.96 16.79
N SER A 356 -12.53 12.80 16.24
CA SER A 356 -13.21 11.53 16.50
C SER A 356 -13.18 11.13 17.98
N ARG A 357 -12.03 11.36 18.66
CA ARG A 357 -11.87 11.06 20.09
C ARG A 357 -12.73 11.93 21.01
N ILE A 358 -12.91 13.21 20.67
CA ILE A 358 -13.71 14.14 21.49
C ILE A 358 -15.21 13.93 21.27
N ILE A 359 -15.60 13.43 20.10
CA ILE A 359 -17.01 13.17 19.79
C ILE A 359 -17.46 11.93 20.56
N LYS A 360 -18.25 12.12 21.63
CA LYS A 360 -18.76 11.02 22.48
C LYS A 360 -19.72 10.06 21.76
N ASN A 361 -20.22 10.44 20.55
CA ASN A 361 -21.12 9.58 19.78
C ASN A 361 -20.30 8.62 18.90
N ASN A 362 -20.31 7.35 19.25
CA ASN A 362 -19.57 6.30 18.56
C ASN A 362 -19.88 6.19 17.05
N PHE A 363 -21.13 6.45 16.66
CA PHE A 363 -21.53 6.40 15.24
C PHE A 363 -20.79 7.45 14.40
N PHE A 364 -20.84 8.72 14.82
CA PHE A 364 -20.18 9.81 14.07
C PHE A 364 -18.66 9.70 14.12
N SER A 365 -18.10 9.27 15.22
CA SER A 365 -16.66 9.00 15.35
C SER A 365 -16.21 7.93 14.37
N LEU A 366 -16.92 6.81 14.31
CA LEU A 366 -16.65 5.73 13.37
C LEU A 366 -16.85 6.16 11.90
N CYS A 367 -17.90 6.93 11.61
CA CYS A 367 -18.14 7.45 10.26
C CYS A 367 -16.97 8.34 9.78
N ILE A 368 -16.50 9.27 10.62
CA ILE A 368 -15.38 10.15 10.26
C ILE A 368 -14.14 9.33 9.90
N LEU A 369 -13.75 8.39 10.75
CA LEU A 369 -12.55 7.59 10.53
C LEU A 369 -12.69 6.66 9.34
N LYS A 370 -13.82 5.97 9.19
CA LYS A 370 -14.05 5.06 8.06
C LYS A 370 -14.11 5.79 6.72
N LEU A 371 -14.85 6.89 6.63
CA LEU A 371 -14.90 7.70 5.41
C LEU A 371 -13.51 8.22 5.04
N SER A 372 -12.77 8.76 6.01
CA SER A 372 -11.42 9.27 5.77
C SER A 372 -10.41 8.20 5.37
N SER A 373 -10.64 6.94 5.72
CA SER A 373 -9.74 5.83 5.37
C SER A 373 -10.08 5.14 4.04
N LEU A 374 -11.21 5.48 3.40
CA LEU A 374 -11.62 4.86 2.13
C LEU A 374 -10.59 5.07 1.00
N GLY A 375 -9.91 6.21 0.98
CA GLY A 375 -8.98 6.57 -0.09
C GLY A 375 -7.83 5.57 -0.31
N TYR A 376 -7.33 4.95 0.76
CA TYR A 376 -6.28 3.92 0.67
C TYR A 376 -6.75 2.65 -0.06
N SER A 377 -8.01 2.33 0.10
CA SER A 377 -8.59 1.12 -0.49
C SER A 377 -8.85 1.26 -1.99
N ILE A 378 -8.83 2.49 -2.51
CA ILE A 378 -9.08 2.74 -3.93
C ILE A 378 -7.80 2.53 -4.71
N PRO A 379 -7.83 1.74 -5.79
CA PRO A 379 -6.68 1.60 -6.68
C PRO A 379 -6.24 2.96 -7.23
N ALA A 380 -4.92 3.19 -7.26
CA ALA A 380 -4.37 4.48 -7.66
C ALA A 380 -4.79 4.91 -9.06
N ALA A 381 -4.86 3.96 -10.01
CA ALA A 381 -5.33 4.22 -11.37
C ALA A 381 -6.78 4.76 -11.37
N ALA A 382 -7.68 4.08 -10.67
CA ALA A 382 -9.08 4.51 -10.56
C ALA A 382 -9.22 5.86 -9.84
N LEU A 383 -8.43 6.11 -8.79
CA LEU A 383 -8.41 7.40 -8.10
C LEU A 383 -7.92 8.52 -9.03
N GLY A 384 -6.90 8.27 -9.85
CA GLY A 384 -6.39 9.23 -10.81
C GLY A 384 -7.45 9.67 -11.83
N ILE A 385 -8.14 8.71 -12.46
CA ILE A 385 -9.25 8.99 -13.38
C ILE A 385 -10.36 9.75 -12.67
N SER A 386 -10.74 9.33 -11.46
CA SER A 386 -11.74 9.99 -10.61
C SER A 386 -11.42 11.48 -10.37
N MET A 387 -10.15 11.78 -10.14
CA MET A 387 -9.68 13.15 -9.98
C MET A 387 -9.82 13.96 -11.26
N ILE A 388 -9.42 13.40 -12.40
CA ILE A 388 -9.58 14.10 -13.70
C ILE A 388 -11.05 14.44 -13.92
N VAL A 389 -11.94 13.46 -13.76
CA VAL A 389 -13.39 13.67 -13.95
C VAL A 389 -13.94 14.77 -13.05
N LEU A 390 -13.61 14.71 -11.75
CA LEU A 390 -14.05 15.73 -10.80
C LEU A 390 -13.54 17.12 -11.18
N PHE A 391 -12.26 17.24 -11.52
CA PHE A 391 -11.68 18.55 -11.82
C PHE A 391 -12.07 19.07 -13.20
N VAL A 392 -12.32 18.22 -14.20
CA VAL A 392 -12.97 18.63 -15.47
C VAL A 392 -14.34 19.22 -15.19
N PHE A 393 -15.13 18.59 -14.32
CA PHE A 393 -16.44 19.10 -13.94
C PHE A 393 -16.34 20.45 -13.22
N LEU A 394 -15.41 20.59 -12.26
CA LEU A 394 -15.18 21.85 -11.54
C LEU A 394 -14.67 22.96 -12.47
N ASP A 395 -13.75 22.64 -13.39
CA ASP A 395 -13.24 23.62 -14.37
C ASP A 395 -14.32 24.12 -15.32
N LYS A 396 -15.29 23.26 -15.71
CA LYS A 396 -16.45 23.67 -16.51
C LYS A 396 -17.38 24.64 -15.75
N ILE A 397 -17.55 24.46 -14.43
CA ILE A 397 -18.43 25.30 -13.61
C ILE A 397 -17.74 26.63 -13.24
N PHE A 398 -16.49 26.55 -12.79
CA PHE A 398 -15.78 27.68 -12.18
C PHE A 398 -14.78 28.37 -13.09
N HIS A 399 -14.49 27.83 -14.29
CA HIS A 399 -13.51 28.34 -15.28
C HIS A 399 -12.10 28.55 -14.69
N LEU A 400 -11.66 27.64 -13.80
CA LEU A 400 -10.41 27.79 -13.05
C LEU A 400 -9.17 27.26 -13.80
N ASN A 401 -9.32 26.44 -14.85
CA ASN A 401 -8.24 25.81 -15.63
C ASN A 401 -7.19 25.10 -14.75
N LEU A 402 -7.62 24.38 -13.76
CA LEU A 402 -6.75 23.70 -12.80
C LEU A 402 -6.07 22.47 -13.39
N LEU A 403 -6.72 21.80 -14.35
CA LEU A 403 -6.19 20.61 -15.01
C LEU A 403 -4.99 20.97 -15.90
N GLY A 404 -3.92 20.19 -15.75
CA GLY A 404 -2.69 20.34 -16.54
C GLY A 404 -1.72 21.42 -16.08
N THR A 405 -2.11 22.34 -15.18
CA THR A 405 -1.25 23.44 -14.72
C THR A 405 -0.93 23.42 -13.24
N SER A 406 -1.68 22.66 -12.45
CA SER A 406 -1.59 22.74 -10.98
C SER A 406 -1.17 21.43 -10.33
N LEU A 407 -0.10 21.49 -9.52
CA LEU A 407 0.29 20.41 -8.59
C LEU A 407 -0.74 20.15 -7.48
N ILE A 408 -1.71 21.05 -7.29
CA ILE A 408 -2.71 20.94 -6.22
C ILE A 408 -3.53 19.66 -6.37
N ILE A 409 -3.89 19.27 -7.60
CA ILE A 409 -4.66 18.06 -7.89
C ILE A 409 -3.88 16.82 -7.48
N LEU A 410 -2.60 16.77 -7.83
CA LEU A 410 -1.72 15.66 -7.48
C LEU A 410 -1.54 15.55 -5.96
N VAL A 411 -1.27 16.67 -5.27
CA VAL A 411 -1.16 16.71 -3.80
C VAL A 411 -2.48 16.28 -3.15
N PHE A 412 -3.62 16.71 -3.67
CA PHE A 412 -4.93 16.34 -3.15
C PHE A 412 -5.20 14.84 -3.32
N ALA A 413 -4.86 14.25 -4.48
CA ALA A 413 -4.96 12.82 -4.72
C ALA A 413 -4.10 12.01 -3.73
N TYR A 414 -2.86 12.45 -3.50
CA TYR A 414 -1.98 11.82 -2.53
C TYR A 414 -2.49 11.92 -1.10
N ILE A 415 -3.06 13.08 -0.71
CA ILE A 415 -3.68 13.24 0.61
C ILE A 415 -4.78 12.19 0.79
N ILE A 416 -5.69 12.04 -0.18
CA ILE A 416 -6.78 11.07 -0.10
C ILE A 416 -6.24 9.64 0.01
N ARG A 417 -5.25 9.29 -0.81
CA ARG A 417 -4.67 7.95 -0.84
C ARG A 417 -3.97 7.59 0.46
N PHE A 418 -3.13 8.50 0.99
CA PHE A 418 -2.26 8.18 2.12
C PHE A 418 -2.82 8.61 3.49
N LEU A 419 -4.01 9.20 3.53
CA LEU A 419 -4.63 9.63 4.79
C LEU A 419 -4.84 8.46 5.76
N ALA A 420 -5.23 7.29 5.25
CA ALA A 420 -5.45 6.12 6.08
C ALA A 420 -4.14 5.61 6.74
N SER A 421 -3.01 5.61 6.02
CA SER A 421 -1.71 5.23 6.58
C SER A 421 -1.32 6.14 7.76
N ALA A 422 -1.59 7.46 7.63
CA ALA A 422 -1.40 8.41 8.71
C ALA A 422 -2.35 8.15 9.89
N ILE A 423 -3.64 7.92 9.63
CA ILE A 423 -4.67 7.63 10.66
C ILE A 423 -4.29 6.38 11.46
N TYR A 424 -3.93 5.26 10.80
CA TYR A 424 -3.56 4.02 11.49
C TYR A 424 -2.30 4.19 12.35
N SER A 425 -1.33 4.97 11.88
CA SER A 425 -0.14 5.29 12.67
C SER A 425 -0.47 6.08 13.93
N LEU A 426 -1.40 7.04 13.84
CA LEU A 426 -1.85 7.87 14.96
C LEU A 426 -2.77 7.10 15.91
N GLU A 427 -3.60 6.19 15.42
CA GLU A 427 -4.47 5.34 16.22
C GLU A 427 -3.68 4.53 17.23
N GLY A 428 -2.54 3.95 16.83
CA GLY A 428 -1.62 3.26 17.72
C GLY A 428 -1.12 4.14 18.88
N GLY A 429 -0.98 5.46 18.66
CA GLY A 429 -0.64 6.44 19.69
C GLY A 429 -1.80 6.77 20.61
N TYR A 430 -2.97 7.04 20.06
CA TYR A 430 -4.17 7.36 20.82
C TYR A 430 -4.62 6.21 21.71
N ASN A 431 -4.43 4.97 21.30
CA ASN A 431 -4.74 3.78 22.12
C ASN A 431 -3.88 3.68 23.39
N LYS A 432 -2.71 4.36 23.45
CA LYS A 432 -1.86 4.44 24.64
C LYS A 432 -2.24 5.58 25.59
N ILE A 433 -3.10 6.51 25.18
CA ILE A 433 -3.55 7.64 26.00
C ILE A 433 -4.89 7.28 26.65
N HIS A 434 -4.91 7.15 27.99
CA HIS A 434 -6.13 6.88 28.74
C HIS A 434 -7.17 7.99 28.57
N LEU A 435 -8.45 7.62 28.47
CA LEU A 435 -9.56 8.60 28.40
C LEU A 435 -9.64 9.50 29.63
N ASN A 436 -9.21 9.01 30.78
CA ASN A 436 -9.14 9.80 32.03
C ASN A 436 -8.24 11.04 31.90
N THR A 437 -7.23 11.01 31.02
CA THR A 437 -6.36 12.18 30.74
C THR A 437 -7.16 13.31 30.12
N ASP A 438 -8.08 12.99 29.22
CA ASP A 438 -8.95 13.96 28.57
C ASP A 438 -9.96 14.54 29.57
N GLU A 439 -10.56 13.69 30.39
CA GLU A 439 -11.54 14.10 31.40
C GLU A 439 -10.90 14.95 32.50
N ALA A 440 -9.74 14.55 33.01
CA ALA A 440 -8.98 15.33 33.98
C ALA A 440 -8.61 16.72 33.44
N SER A 441 -8.18 16.76 32.18
CA SER A 441 -7.85 18.02 31.50
C SER A 441 -9.09 18.90 31.34
N LEU A 442 -10.21 18.35 30.91
CA LEU A 442 -11.45 19.09 30.70
C LEU A 442 -12.06 19.63 32.00
N ASN A 443 -11.83 18.96 33.13
CA ASN A 443 -12.23 19.43 34.46
C ASN A 443 -11.50 20.73 34.89
N LEU A 444 -10.29 20.95 34.39
CA LEU A 444 -9.52 22.18 34.57
C LEU A 444 -10.02 23.33 33.69
N ARG A 445 -11.10 23.15 32.92
CA ARG A 445 -11.73 24.09 31.99
C ARG A 445 -10.82 24.67 30.89
N PRO A 446 -9.86 23.95 30.30
CA PRO A 446 -9.14 24.45 29.13
C PRO A 446 -10.06 24.42 27.90
N SER A 447 -9.73 25.25 26.92
CA SER A 447 -10.36 25.13 25.60
C SER A 447 -9.86 23.87 24.88
N TYR A 448 -10.68 23.33 23.95
CA TYR A 448 -10.27 22.19 23.12
C TYR A 448 -8.98 22.45 22.33
N LEU A 449 -8.68 23.69 21.97
CA LEU A 449 -7.41 24.09 21.36
C LEU A 449 -6.22 23.87 22.29
N ILE A 450 -6.38 24.20 23.57
CA ILE A 450 -5.32 23.98 24.58
C ILE A 450 -5.12 22.46 24.77
N LEU A 451 -6.19 21.70 24.83
CA LEU A 451 -6.15 20.23 24.90
C LEU A 451 -5.37 19.66 23.70
N PHE A 452 -5.69 20.12 22.48
CA PHE A 452 -5.05 19.70 21.25
C PHE A 452 -3.55 20.00 21.24
N PHE A 453 -3.17 21.28 21.38
CA PHE A 453 -1.78 21.70 21.23
C PHE A 453 -0.90 21.43 22.44
N LYS A 454 -1.40 21.63 23.68
CA LYS A 454 -0.56 21.55 24.88
C LYS A 454 -0.53 20.17 25.53
N ILE A 455 -1.55 19.32 25.30
CA ILE A 455 -1.64 18.02 25.94
C ILE A 455 -1.45 16.91 24.93
N HIS A 456 -2.29 16.85 23.89
CA HIS A 456 -2.21 15.75 22.93
C HIS A 456 -0.96 15.84 22.04
N THR A 457 -0.60 17.03 21.52
CA THR A 457 0.55 17.15 20.61
C THR A 457 1.87 16.69 21.24
N PRO A 458 2.23 17.05 22.48
CA PRO A 458 3.44 16.52 23.11
C PRO A 458 3.41 15.01 23.34
N LEU A 459 2.25 14.44 23.70
CA LEU A 459 2.07 13.00 23.90
C LEU A 459 2.15 12.23 22.58
N MET A 460 1.65 12.83 21.50
CA MET A 460 1.57 12.22 20.18
C MET A 460 2.79 12.48 19.28
N LYS A 461 3.79 13.28 19.72
CA LYS A 461 4.90 13.74 18.87
C LYS A 461 5.63 12.61 18.12
N HIS A 462 5.85 11.45 18.75
CA HIS A 462 6.51 10.32 18.13
C HIS A 462 5.63 9.65 17.05
N PHE A 463 4.32 9.56 17.30
CA PHE A 463 3.37 9.01 16.35
C PHE A 463 3.08 9.96 15.19
N LEU A 464 3.09 11.28 15.45
CA LEU A 464 3.02 12.30 14.40
C LEU A 464 4.23 12.22 13.47
N PHE A 465 5.43 12.09 14.03
CA PHE A 465 6.63 11.93 13.23
C PHE A 465 6.63 10.60 12.45
N LEU A 466 6.13 9.50 13.06
CA LEU A 466 5.98 8.22 12.39
C LEU A 466 4.99 8.31 11.22
N ALA A 467 3.83 8.92 11.43
CA ALA A 467 2.83 9.13 10.39
C ALA A 467 3.39 9.97 9.23
N PHE A 468 4.09 11.07 9.54
CA PHE A 468 4.75 11.90 8.56
C PHE A 468 5.73 11.12 7.68
N ILE A 469 6.59 10.32 8.30
CA ILE A 469 7.62 9.57 7.58
C ILE A 469 7.00 8.47 6.70
N ILE A 470 5.97 7.77 7.17
CA ILE A 470 5.28 6.74 6.37
C ILE A 470 4.69 7.39 5.12
N VAL A 471 3.91 8.47 5.28
CA VAL A 471 3.31 9.17 4.13
C VAL A 471 4.38 9.74 3.19
N PHE A 472 5.47 10.28 3.73
CA PHE A 472 6.58 10.81 2.94
C PHE A 472 7.15 9.76 1.98
N ILE A 473 7.36 8.53 2.46
CA ILE A 473 7.93 7.46 1.65
C ILE A 473 6.91 6.88 0.68
N ASP A 474 5.67 6.68 1.13
CA ASP A 474 4.63 6.20 0.25
C ASP A 474 4.43 7.17 -0.93
N THR A 475 4.56 8.48 -0.70
CA THR A 475 4.51 9.49 -1.76
C THR A 475 5.70 9.39 -2.73
N ILE A 476 6.92 9.17 -2.24
CA ILE A 476 8.11 9.03 -3.10
C ILE A 476 8.01 7.81 -4.03
N LYS A 477 7.40 6.73 -3.55
CA LYS A 477 7.23 5.47 -4.29
C LYS A 477 6.07 5.50 -5.28
N GLU A 478 5.16 6.47 -5.13
CA GLU A 478 3.91 6.49 -5.88
C GLU A 478 4.16 6.78 -7.35
N LEU A 479 3.75 5.84 -8.21
CA LEU A 479 3.92 5.92 -9.66
C LEU A 479 2.61 6.25 -10.40
N PRO A 480 1.49 5.49 -10.21
CA PRO A 480 0.28 5.68 -11.00
C PRO A 480 -0.32 7.08 -10.92
N LEU A 481 -0.48 7.64 -9.72
CA LEU A 481 -1.05 8.99 -9.56
C LEU A 481 -0.13 10.07 -10.13
N SER A 482 1.19 9.94 -9.93
CA SER A 482 2.16 10.87 -10.53
C SER A 482 2.05 10.86 -12.04
N ARG A 483 1.91 9.66 -12.66
CA ARG A 483 1.84 9.53 -14.11
C ARG A 483 0.56 10.10 -14.70
N ILE A 484 -0.58 10.00 -13.98
CA ILE A 484 -1.88 10.50 -14.45
C ILE A 484 -2.03 12.00 -14.21
N LEU A 485 -1.62 12.50 -13.03
CA LEU A 485 -2.01 13.82 -12.53
C LEU A 485 -0.88 14.84 -12.51
N ALA A 486 0.38 14.44 -12.79
CA ALA A 486 1.47 15.41 -12.82
C ALA A 486 1.25 16.41 -13.97
N PRO A 487 1.38 17.72 -13.69
CA PRO A 487 1.28 18.73 -14.73
C PRO A 487 2.46 18.63 -15.70
N PHE A 488 2.26 19.16 -16.90
CA PHE A 488 3.30 19.16 -17.93
C PHE A 488 4.61 19.80 -17.41
N GLY A 489 5.73 19.14 -17.67
CA GLY A 489 7.06 19.60 -17.23
C GLY A 489 7.41 19.29 -15.76
N PHE A 490 6.55 18.57 -15.03
CA PHE A 490 6.83 18.10 -13.68
C PHE A 490 6.97 16.56 -13.67
N GLU A 491 8.13 16.08 -13.26
CA GLU A 491 8.40 14.66 -13.16
C GLU A 491 8.77 14.26 -11.72
N THR A 492 8.43 13.03 -11.34
CA THR A 492 8.87 12.43 -10.08
C THR A 492 9.91 11.35 -10.33
N LEU A 493 10.70 11.03 -9.31
CA LEU A 493 11.71 9.96 -9.40
C LEU A 493 11.08 8.62 -9.80
N SER A 494 9.88 8.32 -9.31
CA SER A 494 9.16 7.07 -9.64
C SER A 494 8.77 7.02 -11.12
N VAL A 495 8.25 8.12 -11.67
CA VAL A 495 7.89 8.22 -13.09
C VAL A 495 9.15 8.14 -13.96
N LYS A 496 10.21 8.87 -13.60
CA LYS A 496 11.47 8.86 -14.37
C LYS A 496 12.13 7.49 -14.39
N ALA A 497 12.19 6.80 -13.23
CA ALA A 497 12.69 5.43 -13.14
C ALA A 497 11.90 4.46 -14.03
N PHE A 498 10.56 4.58 -14.00
CA PHE A 498 9.69 3.75 -14.82
C PHE A 498 9.85 4.02 -16.33
N TRP A 499 9.94 5.29 -16.73
CA TRP A 499 10.18 5.67 -18.13
C TRP A 499 11.49 5.12 -18.66
N PHE A 500 12.60 5.32 -17.93
CA PHE A 500 13.89 4.76 -18.33
C PHE A 500 13.86 3.24 -18.44
N ALA A 501 13.19 2.57 -17.50
CA ALA A 501 13.05 1.12 -17.54
C ALA A 501 12.20 0.66 -18.75
N SER A 502 11.11 1.37 -19.07
CA SER A 502 10.24 1.06 -20.21
C SER A 502 10.92 1.30 -21.56
N ASP A 503 11.87 2.24 -21.63
CA ASP A 503 12.70 2.53 -22.81
C ASP A 503 13.95 1.62 -22.87
N GLU A 504 14.01 0.52 -22.11
CA GLU A 504 15.15 -0.41 -22.02
C GLU A 504 16.46 0.24 -21.52
N ARG A 505 16.38 1.45 -20.95
CA ARG A 505 17.52 2.20 -20.39
C ARG A 505 17.73 1.84 -18.92
N ILE A 506 18.05 0.58 -18.65
CA ILE A 506 18.11 0.01 -17.28
C ILE A 506 19.17 0.71 -16.42
N TYR A 507 20.29 1.10 -17.00
CA TYR A 507 21.36 1.80 -16.28
C TYR A 507 20.91 3.19 -15.81
N ASP A 508 20.22 3.93 -16.65
CA ASP A 508 19.67 5.25 -16.32
C ASP A 508 18.55 5.14 -15.25
N ALA A 509 17.75 4.06 -15.30
CA ALA A 509 16.71 3.78 -14.31
C ALA A 509 17.27 3.45 -12.91
N ALA A 510 18.53 3.01 -12.82
CA ALA A 510 19.12 2.53 -11.57
C ALA A 510 19.30 3.64 -10.52
N LEU A 511 19.76 4.83 -10.90
CA LEU A 511 20.01 5.95 -9.97
C LEU A 511 18.74 6.48 -9.30
N PRO A 512 17.67 6.85 -10.05
CA PRO A 512 16.40 7.24 -9.43
C PRO A 512 15.84 6.16 -8.52
N SER A 513 15.93 4.90 -8.95
CA SER A 513 15.47 3.75 -8.18
C SER A 513 16.26 3.53 -6.89
N LEU A 514 17.59 3.67 -6.92
CA LEU A 514 18.45 3.61 -5.74
C LEU A 514 18.06 4.68 -4.72
N LEU A 515 17.82 5.91 -5.15
CA LEU A 515 17.44 6.98 -4.25
C LEU A 515 16.09 6.67 -3.56
N ILE A 516 15.10 6.18 -4.32
CA ILE A 516 13.81 5.74 -3.78
C ILE A 516 14.02 4.62 -2.73
N VAL A 517 14.82 3.61 -3.07
CA VAL A 517 15.06 2.46 -2.18
C VAL A 517 15.84 2.88 -0.94
N LEU A 518 16.86 3.72 -1.04
CA LEU A 518 17.64 4.19 0.10
C LEU A 518 16.79 5.02 1.07
N LEU A 519 15.97 5.94 0.56
CA LEU A 519 15.03 6.71 1.39
C LEU A 519 14.03 5.79 2.11
N SER A 520 13.53 4.78 1.41
CA SER A 520 12.61 3.78 1.96
C SER A 520 13.26 2.90 3.03
N LEU A 521 14.51 2.49 2.82
CA LEU A 521 15.29 1.68 3.76
C LEU A 521 15.48 2.37 5.11
N ILE A 522 15.81 3.67 5.08
CA ILE A 522 16.00 4.46 6.31
C ILE A 522 14.78 4.30 7.22
N VAL A 523 13.60 4.33 6.65
CA VAL A 523 12.36 4.25 7.42
C VAL A 523 12.03 2.85 7.89
N VAL A 524 12.17 1.85 7.03
CA VAL A 524 11.94 0.44 7.43
C VAL A 524 12.86 0.07 8.61
N ILE A 525 14.12 0.48 8.57
CA ILE A 525 15.07 0.25 9.66
C ILE A 525 14.68 1.03 10.92
N TRP A 526 14.18 2.25 10.76
CA TRP A 526 13.79 3.09 11.89
C TRP A 526 12.49 2.59 12.56
N MET A 527 11.51 2.12 11.78
CA MET A 527 10.31 1.46 12.29
C MET A 527 10.64 0.22 13.14
N ASP A 528 11.58 -0.63 12.69
CA ASP A 528 12.03 -1.78 13.48
C ASP A 528 12.64 -1.38 14.83
N LYS A 529 13.36 -0.26 14.88
CA LYS A 529 13.94 0.25 16.15
C LYS A 529 12.88 0.74 17.13
N ILE A 530 11.80 1.35 16.65
CA ILE A 530 10.72 1.86 17.52
C ILE A 530 9.92 0.70 18.10
N THR A 531 9.50 -0.26 17.27
CA THR A 531 8.75 -1.43 17.73
C THR A 531 9.51 -2.23 18.78
N ARG A 532 10.83 -2.34 18.66
CA ARG A 532 11.67 -3.02 19.67
C ARG A 532 11.83 -2.26 20.97
N LYS A 533 11.86 -0.93 20.95
CA LYS A 533 11.92 -0.14 22.20
C LYS A 533 10.64 -0.29 23.02
N ASP A 534 9.51 -0.46 22.38
CA ASP A 534 8.24 -0.74 23.05
C ASP A 534 8.20 -2.16 23.63
N ASP A 535 8.77 -3.17 22.95
CA ASP A 535 8.90 -4.56 23.44
C ASP A 535 9.85 -4.70 24.65
N VAL A 536 10.82 -3.81 24.83
CA VAL A 536 11.76 -3.83 25.97
C VAL A 536 11.23 -3.02 27.17
N ARG A 537 10.28 -2.10 26.96
CA ARG A 537 9.68 -1.29 28.02
C ARG A 537 8.43 -1.90 28.68
N ASN A 538 7.84 -2.89 28.03
CA ASN A 538 6.76 -3.73 28.57
C ASN A 538 7.32 -5.07 29.04
#